data_b125a58d6f26dae76b945ae098d21cea
#
_entry.id   b125a58d6f26dae76b945ae098d21cea
#
_cell.length_a   1.000
_cell.length_b   1.000
_cell.length_c   1.000
_cell.angle_alpha   90.00
_cell.angle_beta   90.00
_cell.angle_gamma   90.00
#
_symmetry.space_group_name_H-M   'P 1'
#
loop_
_entity.id
_entity.type
_entity.pdbx_description
1 polymer ?
#
loop_
_entity_poly.entity_id
_entity_poly.type
_entity_poly.pdbx_seq_one_letter_code
_entity_poly.pdbx_strand_id
1 'polypeptide(L)'
;GNNPTLYSYVLDTNFWIDLFGLKIIPTVTRGSNNEILTASATISRTDLGTGSATNASSRTYARKLGNIDDDAGHIIGNQLGGSGGKKNVFPQDFHVNRGEFAKFEGNVAEFVNLHGKADIKITFEYANGGTRPTRIHYEATAPNGDKISNSFNNHH
;
A
#
# COMPACT_ATOMS: atom_id res chain seq x y z
N GLY A 1 -32.68 -11.04 10.53
CA GLY A 1 -32.41 -10.75 10.06
C GLY A 1 -32.08 -10.47 10.02
N ASN A 2 -32.53 -10.74 10.18
CA ASN A 2 -32.17 -10.44 9.62
C ASN A 2 -31.70 -9.95 9.67
N ASN A 3 -32.05 -9.99 10.04
CA ASN A 3 -31.60 -9.51 9.61
C ASN A 3 -31.16 -8.90 9.50
N PRO A 4 -31.31 -8.86 9.79
CA PRO A 4 -30.86 -8.40 9.28
C PRO A 4 -30.23 -7.71 9.36
N THR A 5 -30.60 -7.67 9.70
CA THR A 5 -29.93 -7.22 9.44
C THR A 5 -29.04 -6.80 9.47
N LEU A 6 -29.37 -7.03 9.89
CA LEU A 6 -28.51 -6.94 9.60
C LEU A 6 -28.12 -6.82 9.21
N TYR A 7 -28.82 -7.24 8.87
CA TYR A 7 -28.48 -7.35 7.95
C TYR A 7 -28.57 -7.08 7.10
N SER A 8 -29.00 -7.05 6.94
CA SER A 8 -29.04 -7.11 5.89
C SER A 8 -28.67 -6.59 5.15
N TYR A 9 -28.64 -6.76 4.93
CA TYR A 9 -28.11 -6.67 4.08
C TYR A 9 -27.63 -7.04 3.44
N VAL A 10 -27.90 -7.37 2.77
CA VAL A 10 -27.46 -7.94 2.21
C VAL A 10 -27.05 -8.61 1.97
N LEU A 11 -27.27 -8.89 0.83
CA LEU A 11 -26.47 -10.06 1.18
C LEU A 11 -25.78 -10.66 0.01
N ASP A 12 -24.85 -9.85 -0.47
CA ASP A 12 -23.85 -10.25 -1.43
C ASP A 12 -22.77 -11.02 -0.67
N THR A 13 -22.55 -12.28 -1.02
CA THR A 13 -21.55 -13.13 -0.38
C THR A 13 -20.15 -12.55 -0.47
N ASN A 14 -19.79 -11.93 -1.58
CA ASN A 14 -18.48 -11.31 -1.75
C ASN A 14 -18.31 -10.13 -0.79
N PHE A 15 -19.37 -9.40 -0.57
CA PHE A 15 -19.36 -8.31 0.39
C PHE A 15 -19.09 -8.84 1.81
N TRP A 16 -19.69 -9.95 2.17
CA TRP A 16 -19.48 -10.58 3.48
C TRP A 16 -18.03 -10.97 3.69
N ILE A 17 -17.41 -11.55 2.68
CA ILE A 17 -16.01 -11.94 2.75
C ILE A 17 -15.14 -10.72 2.98
N ASP A 18 -15.40 -9.65 2.23
CA ASP A 18 -14.64 -8.40 2.35
C ASP A 18 -14.79 -7.77 3.73
N LEU A 19 -15.99 -7.89 4.33
CA LEU A 19 -16.24 -7.33 5.64
C LEU A 19 -15.29 -7.88 6.71
N PHE A 20 -14.94 -9.17 6.61
CA PHE A 20 -14.07 -9.81 7.58
C PHE A 20 -12.61 -9.83 7.17
N GLY A 21 -12.35 -9.79 5.87
CA GLY A 21 -11.00 -9.85 5.33
C GLY A 21 -10.59 -8.58 4.61
N LEU A 22 -11.23 -7.47 4.92
CA LEU A 22 -11.02 -6.22 4.21
C LEU A 22 -9.58 -5.73 4.36
N LYS A 23 -8.85 -5.72 3.25
CA LYS A 23 -7.49 -5.21 3.18
C LYS A 23 -7.50 -3.86 2.49
N ILE A 24 -6.52 -3.04 2.84
CA ILE A 24 -6.43 -1.70 2.24
C ILE A 24 -5.86 -1.81 0.84
N ILE A 25 -6.56 -1.18 -0.10
CA ILE A 25 -6.11 -0.97 -1.46
C ILE A 25 -6.06 0.54 -1.65
N PRO A 26 -4.91 1.12 -1.99
CA PRO A 26 -4.82 2.57 -2.12
C PRO A 26 -5.61 3.08 -3.32
N THR A 27 -6.02 4.35 -3.22
CA THR A 27 -6.51 5.09 -4.38
C THR A 27 -5.29 5.57 -5.15
N VAL A 28 -5.23 5.30 -6.46
CA VAL A 28 -4.05 5.63 -7.26
C VAL A 28 -4.42 6.56 -8.41
N THR A 29 -3.47 7.40 -8.81
CA THR A 29 -3.51 8.11 -10.08
C THR A 29 -2.42 7.53 -10.98
N ARG A 30 -2.68 7.49 -12.29
CA ARG A 30 -1.78 6.82 -13.25
C ARG A 30 -1.43 7.76 -14.38
N GLY A 31 -0.25 7.53 -14.95
CA GLY A 31 0.21 8.26 -16.13
C GLY A 31 -0.14 7.54 -17.43
N SER A 32 0.39 8.04 -18.54
CA SER A 32 0.08 7.58 -19.90
C SER A 32 0.54 6.14 -20.16
N ASN A 33 1.52 5.64 -19.42
CA ASN A 33 2.00 4.26 -19.54
C ASN A 33 1.38 3.35 -18.48
N ASN A 34 0.28 3.80 -17.86
CA ASN A 34 -0.39 3.10 -16.77
C ASN A 34 0.47 2.95 -15.50
N GLU A 35 1.57 3.71 -15.44
CA GLU A 35 2.42 3.76 -14.24
C GLU A 35 1.71 4.54 -13.12
N ILE A 36 1.93 4.14 -11.88
CA ILE A 36 1.33 4.80 -10.72
C ILE A 36 2.09 6.09 -10.44
N LEU A 37 1.39 7.21 -10.45
CA LEU A 37 1.98 8.52 -10.12
C LEU A 37 1.84 8.83 -8.64
N THR A 38 0.65 8.62 -8.09
CA THR A 38 0.39 8.82 -6.66
C THR A 38 -0.47 7.69 -6.13
N ALA A 39 -0.31 7.42 -4.84
CA ALA A 39 -1.17 6.49 -4.12
C ALA A 39 -1.52 7.12 -2.77
N SER A 40 -2.75 6.93 -2.33
CA SER A 40 -3.21 7.46 -1.05
C SER A 40 -4.14 6.49 -0.35
N ALA A 41 -4.13 6.55 0.99
CA ALA A 41 -5.01 5.76 1.83
C ALA A 41 -5.06 6.38 3.22
N THR A 42 -6.13 6.12 3.94
CA THR A 42 -6.21 6.45 5.38
C THR A 42 -6.05 5.15 6.15
N ILE A 43 -5.10 5.13 7.07
CA ILE A 43 -4.79 3.97 7.91
C ILE A 43 -5.24 4.28 9.32
N SER A 44 -6.07 3.41 9.88
CA SER A 44 -6.51 3.51 11.28
C SER A 44 -5.73 2.53 12.15
N ARG A 45 -5.70 2.79 13.44
CA ARG A 45 -5.04 1.89 14.41
C ARG A 45 -5.55 0.45 14.27
N THR A 46 -6.84 0.27 14.00
CA THR A 46 -7.45 -1.06 13.84
C THR A 46 -6.98 -1.78 12.58
N ASP A 47 -6.40 -1.07 11.62
CA ASP A 47 -5.87 -1.70 10.40
C ASP A 47 -4.50 -2.31 10.62
N LEU A 48 -3.78 -1.90 11.66
CA LEU A 48 -2.42 -2.37 11.91
C LEU A 48 -2.39 -3.89 12.10
N GLY A 49 -1.50 -4.56 11.37
CA GLY A 49 -1.34 -6.01 11.45
C GLY A 49 -2.39 -6.81 10.72
N THR A 50 -3.32 -6.18 9.99
CA THR A 50 -4.41 -6.90 9.31
C THR A 50 -4.15 -7.14 7.82
N GLY A 51 -2.99 -6.79 7.31
CA GLY A 51 -2.67 -6.93 5.90
C GLY A 51 -2.41 -8.36 5.46
N SER A 52 -1.96 -8.50 4.22
CA SER A 52 -1.62 -9.81 3.66
C SER A 52 -0.32 -9.75 2.87
N ALA A 53 0.37 -10.89 2.82
CA ALA A 53 1.59 -11.02 2.03
C ALA A 53 1.27 -11.01 0.53
N THR A 54 2.27 -10.66 -0.28
CA THR A 54 2.14 -10.77 -1.74
C THR A 54 1.99 -12.22 -2.14
N ASN A 55 1.42 -12.44 -3.32
CA ASN A 55 1.20 -13.77 -3.88
C ASN A 55 1.90 -13.91 -5.23
N ALA A 56 1.84 -15.10 -5.83
CA ALA A 56 2.52 -15.36 -7.10
C ALA A 56 2.05 -14.40 -8.21
N SER A 57 0.76 -14.10 -8.24
CA SER A 57 0.17 -13.21 -9.25
C SER A 57 0.69 -11.78 -9.11
N SER A 58 0.73 -11.23 -7.89
CA SER A 58 1.23 -9.87 -7.68
C SER A 58 2.73 -9.78 -7.93
N ARG A 59 3.49 -10.81 -7.57
CA ARG A 59 4.93 -10.84 -7.83
C ARG A 59 5.23 -10.87 -9.34
N THR A 60 4.49 -11.68 -10.09
CA THR A 60 4.63 -11.71 -11.55
C THR A 60 4.29 -10.36 -12.16
N TYR A 61 3.20 -9.75 -11.70
CA TYR A 61 2.76 -8.44 -12.18
C TYR A 61 3.85 -7.37 -11.95
N ALA A 62 4.41 -7.31 -10.75
CA ALA A 62 5.43 -6.33 -10.43
C ALA A 62 6.68 -6.50 -11.31
N ARG A 63 7.12 -7.74 -11.50
CA ARG A 63 8.30 -8.02 -12.32
C ARG A 63 8.10 -7.68 -13.79
N LYS A 64 6.87 -7.78 -14.29
CA LYS A 64 6.56 -7.34 -15.66
C LYS A 64 6.74 -5.84 -15.84
N LEU A 65 6.51 -5.06 -14.79
CA LEU A 65 6.66 -3.61 -14.82
C LEU A 65 8.08 -3.17 -14.54
N GLY A 66 8.91 -4.01 -13.94
CA GLY A 66 10.25 -3.68 -13.48
C GLY A 66 11.29 -4.69 -13.90
N ASN A 67 12.19 -4.99 -12.96
CA ASN A 67 13.27 -5.95 -13.17
C ASN A 67 12.85 -7.34 -12.71
N ILE A 68 13.51 -8.37 -13.26
CA ILE A 68 13.16 -9.75 -12.96
C ILE A 68 13.42 -10.12 -11.49
N ASP A 69 14.34 -9.42 -10.85
CA ASP A 69 14.67 -9.63 -9.43
C ASP A 69 13.98 -8.65 -8.48
N ASP A 70 13.10 -7.81 -8.99
CA ASP A 70 12.35 -6.90 -8.13
C ASP A 70 11.40 -7.66 -7.21
N ASP A 71 11.24 -7.15 -6.00
CA ASP A 71 10.13 -7.54 -5.14
C ASP A 71 8.84 -6.90 -5.65
N ALA A 72 7.72 -7.55 -5.38
CA ALA A 72 6.43 -6.88 -5.41
C ALA A 72 6.34 -6.09 -4.09
N GLY A 73 6.80 -4.86 -4.12
CA GLY A 73 6.75 -3.99 -2.95
C GLY A 73 5.31 -3.58 -2.67
N HIS A 74 4.87 -3.70 -1.41
CA HIS A 74 3.57 -3.15 -1.04
C HIS A 74 3.59 -1.64 -1.16
N ILE A 75 2.55 -1.06 -1.75
CA ILE A 75 2.34 0.40 -1.69
C ILE A 75 1.96 0.75 -0.26
N ILE A 76 0.89 0.14 0.24
CA ILE A 76 0.52 0.21 1.66
C ILE A 76 0.99 -1.10 2.29
N GLY A 77 1.89 -1.00 3.23
CA GLY A 77 2.55 -2.15 3.82
C GLY A 77 1.61 -3.16 4.47
N ASN A 78 2.04 -4.41 4.49
CA ASN A 78 1.33 -5.50 5.16
C ASN A 78 1.03 -5.13 6.62
N GLN A 79 2.01 -4.60 7.34
CA GLN A 79 1.82 -4.21 8.74
C GLN A 79 0.87 -3.02 8.93
N LEU A 80 0.54 -2.30 7.85
CA LEU A 80 -0.40 -1.18 7.86
C LEU A 80 -1.79 -1.60 7.37
N GLY A 81 -2.01 -2.88 7.15
CA GLY A 81 -3.29 -3.40 6.68
C GLY A 81 -3.40 -3.55 5.16
N GLY A 82 -2.31 -3.35 4.43
CA GLY A 82 -2.31 -3.38 2.98
C GLY A 82 -2.50 -4.76 2.37
N SER A 83 -3.22 -4.81 1.25
CA SER A 83 -3.45 -6.02 0.47
C SER A 83 -2.16 -6.49 -0.20
N GLY A 84 -1.99 -7.80 -0.33
CA GLY A 84 -0.91 -8.40 -1.11
C GLY A 84 -1.22 -8.57 -2.60
N GLY A 85 -2.38 -8.09 -3.06
CA GLY A 85 -2.81 -8.22 -4.45
C GLY A 85 -2.19 -7.20 -5.39
N LYS A 86 -2.44 -7.37 -6.69
CA LYS A 86 -1.86 -6.55 -7.75
C LYS A 86 -2.16 -5.06 -7.63
N LYS A 87 -3.28 -4.70 -7.01
CA LYS A 87 -3.69 -3.29 -6.89
C LYS A 87 -2.91 -2.53 -5.83
N ASN A 88 -2.06 -3.21 -5.07
CA ASN A 88 -1.30 -2.60 -3.97
C ASN A 88 0.19 -2.93 -4.04
N VAL A 89 0.71 -3.21 -5.23
CA VAL A 89 2.14 -3.52 -5.38
C VAL A 89 2.75 -2.72 -6.51
N PHE A 90 4.06 -2.53 -6.42
CA PHE A 90 4.88 -1.91 -7.47
C PHE A 90 6.24 -2.61 -7.54
N PRO A 91 6.95 -2.51 -8.66
CA PRO A 91 8.28 -3.11 -8.75
C PRO A 91 9.27 -2.33 -7.90
N GLN A 92 9.84 -3.00 -6.91
CA GLN A 92 10.71 -2.37 -5.92
C GLN A 92 12.02 -3.15 -5.77
N ASP A 93 13.13 -2.43 -5.75
CA ASP A 93 14.43 -3.01 -5.43
C ASP A 93 14.32 -3.77 -4.09
N PHE A 94 14.81 -5.01 -4.07
CA PHE A 94 14.60 -5.87 -2.89
C PHE A 94 15.40 -5.40 -1.67
N HIS A 95 16.54 -4.76 -1.85
CA HIS A 95 17.30 -4.21 -0.73
C HIS A 95 16.55 -3.04 -0.09
N VAL A 96 15.95 -2.18 -0.94
CA VAL A 96 15.16 -1.05 -0.46
C VAL A 96 13.89 -1.55 0.23
N ASN A 97 13.17 -2.48 -0.41
CA ASN A 97 11.92 -3.01 0.14
C ASN A 97 12.13 -3.67 1.50
N ARG A 98 13.18 -4.46 1.63
CA ARG A 98 13.45 -5.25 2.86
C ARG A 98 14.28 -4.48 3.88
N GLY A 99 14.79 -3.31 3.52
CA GLY A 99 15.66 -2.48 4.34
C GLY A 99 14.99 -1.19 4.79
N GLU A 100 15.44 -0.08 4.23
CA GLU A 100 15.02 1.25 4.68
C GLU A 100 13.54 1.52 4.52
N PHE A 101 12.92 0.97 3.48
CA PHE A 101 11.48 1.15 3.25
C PHE A 101 10.68 0.41 4.33
N ALA A 102 11.04 -0.84 4.62
CA ALA A 102 10.40 -1.62 5.68
C ALA A 102 10.55 -0.94 7.05
N LYS A 103 11.73 -0.36 7.32
CA LYS A 103 11.96 0.37 8.56
C LYS A 103 11.05 1.58 8.67
N PHE A 104 10.89 2.34 7.59
CA PHE A 104 10.02 3.50 7.57
C PHE A 104 8.55 3.09 7.75
N GLU A 105 8.13 1.99 7.13
CA GLU A 105 6.79 1.46 7.34
C GLU A 105 6.52 1.16 8.82
N GLY A 106 7.54 0.65 9.53
CA GLY A 106 7.46 0.46 10.98
C GLY A 106 7.26 1.77 11.72
N ASN A 107 7.95 2.82 11.31
CA ASN A 107 7.78 4.16 11.89
C ASN A 107 6.37 4.70 11.61
N VAL A 108 5.83 4.45 10.42
CA VAL A 108 4.46 4.84 10.07
C VAL A 108 3.46 4.10 10.95
N ALA A 109 3.68 2.80 11.19
CA ALA A 109 2.80 2.02 12.08
C ALA A 109 2.78 2.60 13.49
N GLU A 110 3.94 2.97 14.04
CA GLU A 110 4.02 3.62 15.35
C GLU A 110 3.31 4.96 15.35
N PHE A 111 3.47 5.74 14.29
CA PHE A 111 2.81 7.03 14.11
C PHE A 111 1.29 6.89 14.09
N VAL A 112 0.77 5.91 13.33
CA VAL A 112 -0.67 5.61 13.29
C VAL A 112 -1.15 5.19 14.68
N ASN A 113 -0.40 4.32 15.36
CA ASN A 113 -0.79 3.86 16.69
C ASN A 113 -0.86 5.01 17.69
N LEU A 114 0.10 5.94 17.62
CA LEU A 114 0.14 7.10 18.51
C LEU A 114 -1.02 8.06 18.25
N HIS A 115 -1.30 8.34 16.99
CA HIS A 115 -2.28 9.37 16.59
C HIS A 115 -3.68 8.82 16.34
N GLY A 116 -3.87 7.50 16.32
CA GLY A 116 -5.14 6.84 16.04
C GLY A 116 -5.40 6.57 14.57
N LYS A 117 -4.95 7.46 13.70
CA LYS A 117 -5.00 7.28 12.25
C LYS A 117 -4.03 8.23 11.56
N ALA A 118 -3.75 7.98 10.30
CA ALA A 118 -2.96 8.88 9.47
C ALA A 118 -3.40 8.76 8.00
N ASP A 119 -3.30 9.86 7.28
CA ASP A 119 -3.45 9.88 5.83
C ASP A 119 -2.09 9.64 5.21
N ILE A 120 -2.00 8.63 4.36
CA ILE A 120 -0.79 8.26 3.65
C ILE A 120 -0.87 8.81 2.24
N LYS A 121 0.22 9.42 1.79
CA LYS A 121 0.40 9.80 0.40
C LYS A 121 1.78 9.37 -0.07
N ILE A 122 1.81 8.64 -1.17
CA ILE A 122 3.05 8.17 -1.77
C ILE A 122 3.10 8.68 -3.21
N THR A 123 4.22 9.27 -3.59
CA THR A 123 4.45 9.81 -4.93
C THR A 123 5.61 9.05 -5.56
N PHE A 124 5.45 8.66 -6.83
CA PHE A 124 6.43 7.86 -7.55
C PHE A 124 7.01 8.69 -8.70
N GLU A 125 8.33 8.65 -8.85
CA GLU A 125 9.03 9.28 -9.96
C GLU A 125 9.55 8.21 -10.92
N TYR A 126 9.54 8.52 -12.20
CA TYR A 126 9.95 7.59 -13.26
C TYR A 126 10.94 8.25 -14.20
N ALA A 127 11.82 7.44 -14.80
CA ALA A 127 12.55 7.86 -15.99
C ALA A 127 11.57 7.96 -17.14
N ASN A 128 11.90 8.79 -18.15
CA ASN A 128 11.02 9.04 -19.29
C ASN A 128 10.56 7.73 -19.95
N GLY A 129 9.24 7.53 -20.00
CA GLY A 129 8.63 6.33 -20.59
C GLY A 129 8.71 5.09 -19.74
N GLY A 130 9.28 5.15 -18.53
CA GLY A 130 9.47 3.98 -17.68
C GLY A 130 8.20 3.57 -16.94
N THR A 131 8.15 2.30 -16.53
CA THR A 131 7.07 1.75 -15.71
C THR A 131 7.58 1.29 -14.34
N ARG A 132 8.90 1.34 -14.12
CA ARG A 132 9.53 1.04 -12.84
C ARG A 132 9.93 2.35 -12.19
N PRO A 133 9.42 2.67 -10.98
CA PRO A 133 9.76 3.95 -10.35
C PRO A 133 11.25 4.01 -10.04
N THR A 134 11.83 5.19 -10.20
CA THR A 134 13.23 5.46 -9.84
C THR A 134 13.35 5.99 -8.42
N ARG A 135 12.30 6.64 -7.91
CA ARG A 135 12.30 7.26 -6.59
C ARG A 135 10.89 7.27 -6.03
N ILE A 136 10.78 7.13 -4.72
CA ILE A 136 9.50 7.06 -3.99
C ILE A 136 9.54 8.09 -2.87
N HIS A 137 8.48 8.89 -2.75
CA HIS A 137 8.30 9.85 -1.67
C HIS A 137 7.12 9.41 -0.83
N TYR A 138 7.30 9.27 0.47
CA TYR A 138 6.30 8.72 1.38
C TYR A 138 6.00 9.72 2.47
N GLU A 139 4.73 10.01 2.70
CA GLU A 139 4.29 10.99 3.66
C GLU A 139 3.10 10.46 4.44
N ALA A 140 3.14 10.60 5.77
CA ALA A 140 2.02 10.26 6.65
C ALA A 140 1.67 11.49 7.47
N THR A 141 0.39 11.86 7.47
CA THR A 141 -0.12 13.05 8.15
C THR A 141 -1.21 12.65 9.15
N ALA A 142 -1.04 13.04 10.39
CA ALA A 142 -2.01 12.80 11.45
C ALA A 142 -3.13 13.86 11.43
N PRO A 143 -4.29 13.59 12.08
CA PRO A 143 -5.39 14.57 12.11
C PRO A 143 -5.01 15.92 12.70
N ASN A 144 -4.05 15.98 13.61
CA ASN A 144 -3.58 17.22 14.20
C ASN A 144 -2.58 17.98 13.34
N GLY A 145 -2.23 17.45 12.16
CA GLY A 145 -1.29 18.07 11.25
C GLY A 145 0.15 17.59 11.41
N ASP A 146 0.47 16.81 12.43
CA ASP A 146 1.80 16.20 12.55
C ASP A 146 2.07 15.33 11.34
N LYS A 147 3.33 15.29 10.91
CA LYS A 147 3.71 14.62 9.68
C LYS A 147 5.05 13.95 9.82
N ILE A 148 5.19 12.75 9.26
CA ILE A 148 6.48 12.13 9.00
C ILE A 148 6.60 11.85 7.51
N SER A 149 7.82 11.94 6.99
CA SER A 149 8.05 11.70 5.57
C SER A 149 9.46 11.17 5.34
N ASN A 150 9.64 10.49 4.23
CA ASN A 150 10.95 10.02 3.79
C ASN A 150 10.90 9.81 2.27
N SER A 151 12.07 9.78 1.66
CA SER A 151 12.22 9.51 0.23
C SER A 151 13.22 8.38 0.04
N PHE A 152 12.98 7.55 -0.97
CA PHE A 152 13.78 6.37 -1.22
C PHE A 152 14.16 6.31 -2.69
N ASN A 153 15.43 6.06 -2.98
CA ASN A 153 15.84 5.66 -4.32
C ASN A 153 15.44 4.19 -4.51
N ASN A 154 14.93 3.85 -5.67
CA ASN A 154 14.52 2.47 -5.96
C ASN A 154 15.68 1.67 -6.55
N HIS A 155 16.83 1.80 -5.93
CA HIS A 155 18.06 1.05 -6.23
C HIS A 155 18.97 1.12 -4.99
N HIS A 156 20.01 0.33 -4.99
CA HIS A 156 20.99 0.34 -3.90
C HIS A 156 22.41 0.49 -4.45
#